data_d325ca265f5569469af2f3492828bf6e
#
_entry.id   d325ca265f5569469af2f3492828bf6e
#
_cell.length_a   1.000
_cell.length_b   1.000
_cell.length_c   1.000
_cell.angle_alpha   90.00
_cell.angle_beta   90.00
_cell.angle_gamma   90.00
#
_symmetry.space_group_name_H-M   'P 1'
#
loop_
_entity.id
_entity.type
_entity.pdbx_description
1 polymer ?
#
loop_
_entity_poly.entity_id
_entity_poly.type
_entity_poly.pdbx_seq_one_letter_code
_entity_poly.pdbx_strand_id
1 'polypeptide(L)'
;MRDSGASMEQAAFIGALFQFGGVLSAVAVGWAMDRYNPHKVIGTFYLLAGVFAYAVGQSLGNITVLATLVLIAGMCVNGAQSAMPSLAARFYPTQGRATGVSWMLGIGRFGAILGAWMGATLLGLGWNFEQVLTALVIPAGLATVAVVIKGMVSHADAT
;
A
#
# COMPACT_ATOMS: atom_id res chain seq x y z
N MET A 1 2.34 -16.51 12.15
CA MET A 1 3.65 -16.92 11.60
C MET A 1 4.22 -18.19 12.21
N ARG A 2 3.87 -18.58 13.43
CA ARG A 2 4.24 -19.91 13.96
C ARG A 2 3.55 -21.05 13.24
N ASP A 3 2.37 -20.82 12.70
CA ASP A 3 1.59 -21.85 12.00
C ASP A 3 2.02 -22.13 10.55
N SER A 4 2.86 -21.28 9.97
CA SER A 4 3.39 -21.46 8.60
C SER A 4 4.76 -22.15 8.54
N GLY A 5 5.31 -22.63 9.65
CA GLY A 5 6.61 -23.30 9.70
C GLY A 5 7.83 -22.45 9.36
N ALA A 6 7.64 -21.14 9.12
CA ALA A 6 8.73 -20.22 8.81
C ALA A 6 9.55 -19.89 10.06
N SER A 7 10.89 -19.96 9.96
CA SER A 7 11.79 -19.55 11.03
C SER A 7 11.70 -18.02 11.25
N MET A 8 12.06 -17.55 12.45
CA MET A 8 12.11 -16.12 12.76
C MET A 8 13.00 -15.35 11.78
N GLU A 9 14.07 -15.96 11.33
CA GLU A 9 15.02 -15.43 10.36
C GLU A 9 14.38 -15.26 8.96
N GLN A 10 13.62 -16.26 8.52
CA GLN A 10 12.87 -16.18 7.27
C GLN A 10 11.80 -15.09 7.31
N ALA A 11 11.11 -14.95 8.43
CA ALA A 11 10.11 -13.89 8.60
C ALA A 11 10.76 -12.49 8.57
N ALA A 12 11.92 -12.32 9.19
CA ALA A 12 12.70 -11.08 9.15
C ALA A 12 13.18 -10.76 7.73
N PHE A 13 13.68 -11.77 7.00
CA PHE A 13 14.11 -11.62 5.61
C PHE A 13 12.98 -11.21 4.68
N ILE A 14 11.79 -11.83 4.81
CA ILE A 14 10.60 -11.48 4.04
C ILE A 14 10.16 -10.03 4.34
N GLY A 15 10.20 -9.61 5.61
CA GLY A 15 9.92 -8.23 6.01
C GLY A 15 10.92 -7.22 5.41
N ALA A 16 12.21 -7.58 5.35
CA ALA A 16 13.23 -6.76 4.72
C ALA A 16 13.00 -6.63 3.20
N LEU A 17 12.61 -7.71 2.52
CA LEU A 17 12.25 -7.68 1.09
C LEU A 17 11.08 -6.75 0.82
N PHE A 18 10.06 -6.75 1.67
CA PHE A 18 8.92 -5.83 1.56
C PHE A 18 9.37 -4.36 1.60
N GLN A 19 10.26 -4.01 2.53
CA GLN A 19 10.79 -2.65 2.66
C GLN A 19 11.74 -2.29 1.50
N PHE A 20 12.57 -3.24 1.06
CA PHE A 20 13.46 -3.03 -0.08
C PHE A 20 12.68 -2.78 -1.37
N GLY A 21 11.57 -3.50 -1.59
CA GLY A 21 10.63 -3.23 -2.66
C GLY A 21 10.13 -1.78 -2.64
N GLY A 22 9.88 -1.24 -1.45
CA GLY A 22 9.47 0.16 -1.25
C GLY A 22 10.50 1.17 -1.76
N VAL A 23 11.78 0.94 -1.51
CA VAL A 23 12.87 1.82 -1.98
C VAL A 23 12.93 1.83 -3.51
N LEU A 24 12.86 0.65 -4.14
CA LEU A 24 12.87 0.54 -5.61
C LEU A 24 11.65 1.22 -6.23
N SER A 25 10.48 1.08 -5.60
CA SER A 25 9.25 1.64 -6.14
C SER A 25 9.17 3.16 -6.05
N ALA A 26 9.85 3.81 -5.10
CA ALA A 26 9.85 5.25 -4.99
C ALA A 26 10.38 5.92 -6.27
N VAL A 27 11.43 5.35 -6.86
CA VAL A 27 11.99 5.81 -8.14
C VAL A 27 11.03 5.50 -9.30
N ALA A 28 10.50 4.28 -9.35
CA ALA A 28 9.59 3.85 -10.42
C ALA A 28 8.30 4.67 -10.43
N VAL A 29 7.71 4.93 -9.26
CA VAL A 29 6.49 5.73 -9.13
C VAL A 29 6.73 7.19 -9.46
N GLY A 30 7.85 7.77 -9.02
CA GLY A 30 8.24 9.14 -9.38
C GLY A 30 8.29 9.30 -10.90
N TRP A 31 9.03 8.43 -11.57
CA TRP A 31 9.12 8.41 -13.03
C TRP A 31 7.77 8.22 -13.72
N ALA A 32 6.92 7.33 -13.20
CA ALA A 32 5.59 7.09 -13.77
C ALA A 32 4.67 8.30 -13.60
N MET A 33 4.72 8.99 -12.45
CA MET A 33 3.91 10.18 -12.19
C MET A 33 4.32 11.40 -13.03
N ASP A 34 5.57 11.43 -13.51
CA ASP A 34 6.03 12.48 -14.42
C ASP A 34 5.54 12.27 -15.86
N ARG A 35 5.25 11.02 -16.25
CA ARG A 35 4.81 10.68 -17.61
C ARG A 35 3.31 10.44 -17.75
N TYR A 36 2.65 10.02 -16.68
CA TYR A 36 1.25 9.63 -16.68
C TYR A 36 0.46 10.42 -15.65
N ASN A 37 -0.87 10.38 -15.75
CA ASN A 37 -1.75 11.01 -14.78
C ASN A 37 -1.52 10.43 -13.37
N PRO A 38 -1.11 11.25 -12.38
CA PRO A 38 -0.76 10.79 -11.03
C PRO A 38 -1.87 9.98 -10.35
N HIS A 39 -3.14 10.36 -10.56
CA HIS A 39 -4.27 9.62 -9.98
C HIS A 39 -4.38 8.20 -10.53
N LYS A 40 -4.15 8.03 -11.85
CA LYS A 40 -4.18 6.71 -12.48
C LYS A 40 -3.00 5.86 -11.99
N VAL A 41 -1.81 6.44 -11.88
CA VAL A 41 -0.61 5.76 -11.38
C VAL A 41 -0.85 5.25 -9.96
N ILE A 42 -1.26 6.12 -9.05
CA ILE A 42 -1.49 5.75 -7.64
C ILE A 42 -2.64 4.73 -7.52
N GLY A 43 -3.74 4.93 -8.25
CA GLY A 43 -4.86 3.99 -8.27
C GLY A 43 -4.43 2.60 -8.75
N THR A 44 -3.61 2.51 -9.81
CA THR A 44 -3.06 1.25 -10.30
C THR A 44 -2.17 0.57 -9.27
N PHE A 45 -1.32 1.32 -8.58
CA PHE A 45 -0.46 0.77 -7.52
C PHE A 45 -1.27 0.23 -6.34
N TYR A 46 -2.35 0.91 -5.92
CA TYR A 46 -3.24 0.39 -4.87
C TYR A 46 -4.02 -0.85 -5.32
N LEU A 47 -4.48 -0.88 -6.57
CA LEU A 47 -5.14 -2.06 -7.13
C LEU A 47 -4.19 -3.26 -7.13
N LEU A 48 -2.98 -3.08 -7.65
CA LEU A 48 -1.95 -4.12 -7.68
C LEU A 48 -1.56 -4.55 -6.26
N ALA A 49 -1.48 -3.61 -5.32
CA ALA A 49 -1.23 -3.93 -3.91
C ALA A 49 -2.28 -4.89 -3.35
N GLY A 50 -3.56 -4.67 -3.64
CA GLY A 50 -4.65 -5.58 -3.24
C GLY A 50 -4.53 -6.96 -3.88
N VAL A 51 -4.25 -7.02 -5.19
CA VAL A 51 -4.06 -8.28 -5.92
C VAL A 51 -2.88 -9.08 -5.38
N PHE A 52 -1.72 -8.42 -5.18
CA PHE A 52 -0.54 -9.10 -4.65
C PHE A 52 -0.67 -9.46 -3.18
N ALA A 53 -1.37 -8.67 -2.36
CA ALA A 53 -1.68 -9.04 -0.98
C ALA A 53 -2.53 -10.33 -0.92
N TYR A 54 -3.51 -10.46 -1.79
CA TYR A 54 -4.29 -11.70 -1.93
C TYR A 54 -3.41 -12.86 -2.38
N ALA A 55 -2.58 -12.68 -3.42
CA ALA A 55 -1.68 -13.71 -3.93
C ALA A 55 -0.65 -14.18 -2.88
N VAL A 56 -0.14 -13.28 -2.05
CA VAL A 56 0.73 -13.62 -0.91
C VAL A 56 0.01 -14.55 0.06
N GLY A 57 -1.28 -14.31 0.34
CA GLY A 57 -2.09 -15.18 1.21
C GLY A 57 -2.18 -16.61 0.68
N GLN A 58 -2.28 -16.78 -0.64
CA GLN A 58 -2.40 -18.09 -1.28
C GLN A 58 -1.06 -18.84 -1.44
N SER A 59 0.09 -18.18 -1.23
CA SER A 59 1.42 -18.69 -1.58
C SER A 59 2.24 -19.16 -0.38
N LEU A 60 1.63 -19.39 0.77
CA LEU A 60 2.30 -19.74 2.03
C LEU A 60 3.09 -21.07 2.00
N GLY A 61 2.89 -21.90 0.98
CA GLY A 61 3.57 -23.20 0.84
C GLY A 61 4.95 -23.17 0.16
N ASN A 62 5.33 -22.06 -0.50
CA ASN A 62 6.59 -21.96 -1.23
C ASN A 62 7.31 -20.65 -0.92
N ILE A 63 8.43 -20.75 -0.20
CA ILE A 63 9.18 -19.60 0.31
C ILE A 63 9.70 -18.68 -0.82
N THR A 64 10.09 -19.23 -1.96
CA THR A 64 10.61 -18.45 -3.09
C THR A 64 9.50 -17.64 -3.76
N VAL A 65 8.35 -18.27 -3.99
CA VAL A 65 7.17 -17.59 -4.54
C VAL A 65 6.68 -16.52 -3.58
N LEU A 66 6.60 -16.86 -2.30
CA LEU A 66 6.22 -15.93 -1.23
C LEU A 66 7.15 -14.70 -1.19
N ALA A 67 8.47 -14.91 -1.19
CA ALA A 67 9.45 -13.83 -1.17
C ALA A 67 9.30 -12.89 -2.38
N THR A 68 9.10 -13.44 -3.57
CA THR A 68 8.91 -12.65 -4.80
C THR A 68 7.61 -11.84 -4.74
N LEU A 69 6.52 -12.46 -4.32
CA LEU A 69 5.22 -11.78 -4.21
C LEU A 69 5.25 -10.69 -3.15
N VAL A 70 5.92 -10.92 -2.01
CA VAL A 70 6.07 -9.92 -0.95
C VAL A 70 6.93 -8.74 -1.42
N LEU A 71 7.98 -8.97 -2.19
CA LEU A 71 8.80 -7.91 -2.78
C LEU A 71 7.92 -7.03 -3.69
N ILE A 72 7.15 -7.62 -4.60
CA ILE A 72 6.29 -6.90 -5.52
C ILE A 72 5.14 -6.19 -4.77
N ALA A 73 4.53 -6.85 -3.79
CA ALA A 73 3.53 -6.22 -2.92
C ALA A 73 4.11 -5.01 -2.18
N GLY A 74 5.33 -5.13 -1.65
CA GLY A 74 6.07 -4.03 -1.03
C GLY A 74 6.30 -2.86 -2.00
N MET A 75 6.66 -3.15 -3.25
CA MET A 75 6.77 -2.13 -4.30
C MET A 75 5.43 -1.41 -4.52
N CYS A 76 4.33 -2.14 -4.63
CA CYS A 76 3.02 -1.55 -4.89
C CYS A 76 2.51 -0.71 -3.71
N VAL A 77 2.57 -1.24 -2.49
CA VAL A 77 2.07 -0.56 -1.27
C VAL A 77 2.90 0.69 -0.96
N ASN A 78 4.22 0.52 -0.81
CA ASN A 78 5.09 1.64 -0.46
C ASN A 78 5.19 2.68 -1.59
N GLY A 79 5.11 2.23 -2.85
CA GLY A 79 5.06 3.12 -4.01
C GLY A 79 3.84 4.03 -3.98
N ALA A 80 2.65 3.47 -3.79
CA ALA A 80 1.44 4.27 -3.66
C ALA A 80 1.52 5.24 -2.47
N GLN A 81 2.02 4.79 -1.33
CA GLN A 81 2.16 5.64 -0.14
C GLN A 81 3.16 6.78 -0.32
N SER A 82 4.31 6.53 -0.94
CA SER A 82 5.33 7.56 -1.19
C SER A 82 4.89 8.62 -2.20
N ALA A 83 3.98 8.26 -3.12
CA ALA A 83 3.41 9.16 -4.10
C ALA A 83 2.31 10.08 -3.55
N MET A 84 1.61 9.69 -2.49
CA MET A 84 0.50 10.45 -1.92
C MET A 84 0.87 11.87 -1.46
N PRO A 85 2.00 12.13 -0.78
CA PRO A 85 2.41 13.49 -0.43
C PRO A 85 2.64 14.39 -1.64
N SER A 86 3.22 13.86 -2.71
CA SER A 86 3.45 14.59 -3.97
C SER A 86 2.14 14.94 -4.65
N LEU A 87 1.17 14.03 -4.65
CA LEU A 87 -0.17 14.30 -5.16
C LEU A 87 -0.87 15.35 -4.32
N ALA A 88 -0.87 15.24 -2.99
CA ALA A 88 -1.49 16.18 -2.09
C ALA A 88 -0.89 17.59 -2.23
N ALA A 89 0.44 17.70 -2.41
CA ALA A 89 1.13 18.97 -2.58
C ALA A 89 0.67 19.75 -3.84
N ARG A 90 0.11 19.08 -4.83
CA ARG A 90 -0.43 19.72 -6.05
C ARG A 90 -1.78 20.39 -5.81
N PHE A 91 -2.54 19.98 -4.79
CA PHE A 91 -3.85 20.55 -4.47
C PHE A 91 -3.80 21.76 -3.54
N TYR A 92 -2.79 21.85 -2.71
CA TYR A 92 -2.68 22.93 -1.73
C TYR A 92 -1.92 24.12 -2.29
N PRO A 93 -2.42 25.37 -2.09
CA PRO A 93 -1.65 26.57 -2.40
C PRO A 93 -0.35 26.59 -1.59
N THR A 94 0.67 27.26 -2.09
CA THR A 94 2.02 27.25 -1.51
C THR A 94 2.04 27.61 -0.01
N GLN A 95 1.18 28.53 0.42
CA GLN A 95 1.08 28.99 1.81
C GLN A 95 0.55 27.94 2.79
N GLY A 96 -0.35 27.04 2.32
CA GLY A 96 -0.95 26.00 3.16
C GLY A 96 -0.44 24.58 2.87
N ARG A 97 0.45 24.42 1.90
CA ARG A 97 0.89 23.10 1.39
C ARG A 97 1.50 22.22 2.49
N ALA A 98 2.42 22.77 3.27
CA ALA A 98 3.07 22.02 4.35
C ALA A 98 2.06 21.53 5.38
N THR A 99 1.15 22.40 5.81
CA THR A 99 0.10 22.07 6.78
C THR A 99 -0.85 20.99 6.22
N GLY A 100 -1.33 21.14 4.98
CA GLY A 100 -2.23 20.18 4.36
C GLY A 100 -1.61 18.79 4.19
N VAL A 101 -0.36 18.73 3.73
CA VAL A 101 0.38 17.45 3.60
C VAL A 101 0.63 16.83 4.97
N SER A 102 0.97 17.63 5.99
CA SER A 102 1.19 17.13 7.36
C SER A 102 -0.08 16.55 7.97
N TRP A 103 -1.23 17.20 7.77
CA TRP A 103 -2.54 16.67 8.19
C TRP A 103 -2.87 15.35 7.51
N MET A 104 -2.66 15.25 6.21
CA MET A 104 -2.87 14.01 5.47
C MET A 104 -2.01 12.86 6.02
N LEU A 105 -0.71 13.12 6.26
CA LEU A 105 0.20 12.13 6.82
C LEU A 105 -0.16 11.77 8.26
N GLY A 106 -0.58 12.74 9.08
CA GLY A 106 -1.03 12.52 10.45
C GLY A 106 -2.24 11.59 10.50
N ILE A 107 -3.29 11.89 9.74
CA ILE A 107 -4.49 11.04 9.63
C ILE A 107 -4.13 9.65 9.11
N GLY A 108 -3.25 9.55 8.10
CA GLY A 108 -2.76 8.28 7.58
C GLY A 108 -2.07 7.42 8.63
N ARG A 109 -1.34 8.02 9.58
CA ARG A 109 -0.70 7.29 10.69
C ARG A 109 -1.72 6.71 11.67
N PHE A 110 -2.81 7.42 11.95
CA PHE A 110 -3.91 6.85 12.73
C PHE A 110 -4.52 5.62 12.05
N GLY A 111 -4.71 5.69 10.72
CA GLY A 111 -5.15 4.53 9.93
C GLY A 111 -4.19 3.34 10.04
N ALA A 112 -2.87 3.59 10.01
CA ALA A 112 -1.86 2.54 10.17
C ALA A 112 -1.91 1.90 11.57
N ILE A 113 -2.09 2.69 12.63
CA ILE A 113 -2.23 2.20 14.01
C ILE A 113 -3.49 1.33 14.14
N LEU A 114 -4.63 1.82 13.64
CA LEU A 114 -5.89 1.07 13.65
C LEU A 114 -5.78 -0.22 12.84
N GLY A 115 -5.14 -0.19 11.67
CA GLY A 115 -4.90 -1.37 10.85
C GLY A 115 -4.04 -2.42 11.55
N ALA A 116 -2.97 -2.00 12.22
CA ALA A 116 -2.12 -2.91 12.98
C ALA A 116 -2.87 -3.51 14.17
N TRP A 117 -3.64 -2.70 14.90
CA TRP A 117 -4.46 -3.16 16.02
C TRP A 117 -5.55 -4.13 15.56
N MET A 118 -6.27 -3.82 14.48
CA MET A 118 -7.26 -4.73 13.90
C MET A 118 -6.63 -6.04 13.44
N GLY A 119 -5.49 -6.01 12.77
CA GLY A 119 -4.77 -7.19 12.34
C GLY A 119 -4.37 -8.09 13.52
N ALA A 120 -3.84 -7.49 14.60
CA ALA A 120 -3.49 -8.21 15.82
C ALA A 120 -4.74 -8.82 16.51
N THR A 121 -5.84 -8.08 16.54
CA THR A 121 -7.10 -8.54 17.14
C THR A 121 -7.69 -9.71 16.35
N LEU A 122 -7.73 -9.64 15.02
CA LEU A 122 -8.22 -10.70 14.15
C LEU A 122 -7.40 -11.99 14.33
N LEU A 123 -6.06 -11.88 14.39
CA LEU A 123 -5.19 -13.02 14.68
C LEU A 123 -5.47 -13.60 16.09
N GLY A 124 -5.72 -12.73 17.08
CA GLY A 124 -6.07 -13.13 18.44
C GLY A 124 -7.44 -13.83 18.54
N LEU A 125 -8.36 -13.53 17.61
CA LEU A 125 -9.67 -14.19 17.47
C LEU A 125 -9.59 -15.55 16.71
N GLY A 126 -8.37 -15.98 16.34
CA GLY A 126 -8.15 -17.25 15.68
C GLY A 126 -8.23 -17.19 14.14
N TRP A 127 -8.25 -15.99 13.56
CA TRP A 127 -8.15 -15.86 12.11
C TRP A 127 -6.77 -16.29 11.62
N ASN A 128 -6.75 -17.03 10.51
CA ASN A 128 -5.51 -17.39 9.86
C ASN A 128 -4.88 -16.18 9.15
N PHE A 129 -3.56 -16.22 8.99
CA PHE A 129 -2.82 -15.14 8.31
C PHE A 129 -3.34 -14.85 6.90
N GLU A 130 -3.74 -15.88 6.16
CA GLU A 130 -4.38 -15.78 4.85
C GLU A 130 -5.68 -14.97 4.88
N GLN A 131 -6.53 -15.22 5.87
CA GLN A 131 -7.80 -14.50 6.05
C GLN A 131 -7.57 -13.03 6.36
N VAL A 132 -6.55 -12.72 7.18
CA VAL A 132 -6.17 -11.33 7.48
C VAL A 132 -5.67 -10.62 6.22
N LEU A 133 -4.82 -11.28 5.41
CA LEU A 133 -4.35 -10.72 4.15
C LEU A 133 -5.49 -10.51 3.15
N THR A 134 -6.42 -11.44 3.06
CA THR A 134 -7.62 -11.30 2.22
C THR A 134 -8.49 -10.12 2.67
N ALA A 135 -8.63 -9.90 3.97
CA ALA A 135 -9.35 -8.75 4.51
C ALA A 135 -8.71 -7.40 4.11
N LEU A 136 -7.39 -7.36 3.92
CA LEU A 136 -6.68 -6.15 3.45
C LEU A 136 -7.01 -5.75 2.01
N VAL A 137 -7.61 -6.64 1.21
CA VAL A 137 -8.10 -6.32 -0.14
C VAL A 137 -9.20 -5.26 -0.08
N ILE A 138 -10.03 -5.26 0.98
CA ILE A 138 -11.13 -4.31 1.15
C ILE A 138 -10.60 -2.85 1.26
N PRO A 139 -9.72 -2.51 2.21
CA PRO A 139 -9.20 -1.15 2.29
C PRO A 139 -8.34 -0.75 1.07
N ALA A 140 -7.63 -1.69 0.44
CA ALA A 140 -6.90 -1.42 -0.80
C ALA A 140 -7.85 -1.08 -1.96
N GLY A 141 -8.97 -1.79 -2.08
CA GLY A 141 -10.02 -1.50 -3.06
C GLY A 141 -10.67 -0.13 -2.81
N LEU A 142 -11.00 0.18 -1.56
CA LEU A 142 -11.56 1.49 -1.18
C LEU A 142 -10.58 2.63 -1.50
N ALA A 143 -9.29 2.46 -1.21
CA ALA A 143 -8.27 3.44 -1.55
C ALA A 143 -8.16 3.66 -3.06
N THR A 144 -8.18 2.57 -3.85
CA THR A 144 -8.19 2.64 -5.32
C THR A 144 -9.39 3.43 -5.82
N VAL A 145 -10.59 3.09 -5.37
CA VAL A 145 -11.84 3.77 -5.77
C VAL A 145 -11.79 5.25 -5.41
N ALA A 146 -11.37 5.59 -4.19
CA ALA A 146 -11.29 6.98 -3.74
C ALA A 146 -10.33 7.82 -4.60
N VAL A 147 -9.16 7.28 -4.94
CA VAL A 147 -8.16 7.98 -5.77
C VAL A 147 -8.65 8.13 -7.21
N VAL A 148 -9.30 7.11 -7.77
CA VAL A 148 -9.85 7.16 -9.13
C VAL A 148 -11.01 8.16 -9.23
N ILE A 149 -11.95 8.14 -8.28
CA ILE A 149 -13.06 9.11 -8.23
C ILE A 149 -12.52 10.54 -8.15
N LYS A 150 -11.54 10.78 -7.29
CA LYS A 150 -10.91 12.10 -7.19
C LYS A 150 -10.24 12.52 -8.50
N GLY A 151 -9.60 11.60 -9.19
CA GLY A 151 -9.02 11.86 -10.50
C GLY A 151 -10.06 12.23 -11.57
N MET A 152 -11.24 11.63 -11.53
CA MET A 152 -12.35 11.95 -12.45
C MET A 152 -12.92 13.35 -12.17
N VAL A 153 -13.17 13.67 -10.89
CA VAL A 153 -13.69 14.99 -10.49
C VAL A 153 -12.71 16.10 -10.84
N SER A 154 -11.42 15.91 -10.58
CA SER A 154 -10.39 16.89 -10.92
C SER A 154 -10.24 17.14 -12.44
N HIS A 155 -10.62 16.20 -13.27
CA HIS A 155 -10.66 16.39 -14.73
C HIS A 155 -11.90 17.15 -15.17
N ALA A 156 -13.04 16.99 -14.48
CA ALA A 156 -14.27 17.70 -14.78
C ALA A 156 -14.19 19.21 -14.45
N ASP A 157 -13.40 19.57 -13.42
CA ASP A 157 -13.20 20.98 -13.02
C ASP A 157 -12.19 21.72 -13.92
N ALA A 158 -11.48 21.01 -14.81
CA ALA A 158 -10.46 21.58 -15.71
C ALA A 158 -10.95 21.78 -17.17
N THR A 159 -12.20 21.40 -17.47
CA THR A 159 -12.89 21.63 -18.75
C THR A 159 -13.97 22.67 -18.63
#